data_6c20b371de55a668eac3c6a67f4ded15
#
_entry.id   6c20b371de55a668eac3c6a67f4ded15
#
_cell.length_a   1.000
_cell.length_b   1.000
_cell.length_c   1.000
_cell.angle_alpha   90.00
_cell.angle_beta   90.00
_cell.angle_gamma   90.00
#
_symmetry.space_group_name_H-M   'P 1'
#
loop_
_entity.id
_entity.type
_entity.pdbx_description
1 polymer ?
#
loop_
_entity_poly.entity_id
_entity_poly.type
_entity_poly.pdbx_seq_one_letter_code
_entity_poly.pdbx_strand_id
1 'polypeptide(L)'
;MSDLSAFADPTTIAQLDGPPSASTFDPEALARQAPDLHLTVSTDGDGRSARCSVWWTDTPDYAEETVGLVGHYGADSEAAGRAVLDRACRRLADEGCTCAIGPMDGATWYPYRFVTERGDRPPFVLEPWHPSDYPEHFRDAGFAPLARYLSAIGADFDEGHEPSLPDPPRNDVRVRSLDLDRFEAELRRLHDLVTASFADNFLYAPLPEDDFVALYRPHRSLIDPTLVRLLEQEQDNGTRLVGLAFLIPDVVQSETTSSLPLGAQAERGASVDAAVLKTLAVHPALTGQGLGRWLTEHIHRRAQEQGYRHVIHALMHEDNVSRNLGYGPPFRRYTLFRRELS
;
A
#
# COMPACT_ATOMS: atom_id res chain seq x y z
N MET A 1 21.26 11.01 -28.71
CA MET A 1 19.87 11.46 -28.42
C MET A 1 19.15 10.24 -27.84
N SER A 2 18.47 10.39 -26.71
CA SER A 2 17.68 9.29 -26.12
C SER A 2 16.46 9.02 -27.00
N ASP A 3 16.23 7.77 -27.36
CA ASP A 3 14.98 7.37 -28.00
C ASP A 3 13.85 7.35 -26.98
N LEU A 4 12.75 8.00 -27.30
CA LEU A 4 11.60 8.16 -26.39
C LEU A 4 10.36 7.56 -27.06
N SER A 5 9.69 6.67 -26.33
CA SER A 5 8.42 6.08 -26.74
C SER A 5 7.33 6.34 -25.70
N ALA A 6 6.10 6.43 -26.16
CA ALA A 6 4.91 6.69 -25.33
C ALA A 6 3.77 5.76 -25.75
N PHE A 7 3.10 5.14 -24.77
CA PHE A 7 2.08 4.11 -24.98
C PHE A 7 0.87 4.39 -24.08
N ALA A 8 -0.34 4.20 -24.60
CA ALA A 8 -1.58 4.36 -23.84
C ALA A 8 -2.35 3.03 -23.67
N ASP A 9 -2.13 2.05 -24.54
CA ASP A 9 -2.85 0.77 -24.49
C ASP A 9 -2.23 -0.18 -23.44
N PRO A 10 -3.00 -0.63 -22.41
CA PRO A 10 -2.50 -1.50 -21.35
C PRO A 10 -1.90 -2.81 -21.84
N THR A 11 -2.45 -3.41 -22.93
CA THR A 11 -1.94 -4.66 -23.49
C THR A 11 -0.55 -4.46 -24.08
N THR A 12 -0.36 -3.35 -24.80
CA THR A 12 0.95 -2.97 -25.36
C THR A 12 1.96 -2.68 -24.23
N ILE A 13 1.54 -1.92 -23.22
CA ILE A 13 2.40 -1.58 -22.07
C ILE A 13 2.86 -2.84 -21.32
N ALA A 14 1.97 -3.82 -21.13
CA ALA A 14 2.29 -5.07 -20.44
C ALA A 14 3.31 -5.94 -21.18
N GLN A 15 3.48 -5.74 -22.49
CA GLN A 15 4.44 -6.46 -23.33
C GLN A 15 5.80 -5.74 -23.47
N LEU A 16 5.93 -4.52 -22.93
CA LEU A 16 7.18 -3.79 -23.02
C LEU A 16 8.23 -4.38 -22.08
N ASP A 17 9.43 -4.58 -22.62
CA ASP A 17 10.59 -4.86 -21.80
C ASP A 17 10.91 -3.63 -20.93
N GLY A 18 10.97 -3.85 -19.63
CA GLY A 18 11.37 -2.82 -18.67
C GLY A 18 12.83 -2.95 -18.29
N PRO A 19 13.38 -1.95 -17.57
CA PRO A 19 14.68 -2.11 -16.92
C PRO A 19 14.70 -3.40 -16.07
N PRO A 20 15.81 -4.14 -16.01
CA PRO A 20 15.91 -5.38 -15.22
C PRO A 20 15.54 -5.21 -13.74
N SER A 21 15.70 -4.01 -13.21
CA SER A 21 15.32 -3.62 -11.85
C SER A 21 13.82 -3.39 -11.65
N ALA A 22 13.02 -3.35 -12.73
CA ALA A 22 11.60 -3.09 -12.66
C ALA A 22 10.78 -4.39 -12.79
N SER A 23 9.69 -4.49 -12.01
CA SER A 23 8.75 -5.61 -12.08
C SER A 23 8.04 -5.67 -13.44
N THR A 24 7.68 -6.87 -13.88
CA THR A 24 6.78 -7.06 -15.03
C THR A 24 5.37 -6.59 -14.68
N PHE A 25 4.65 -6.10 -15.67
CA PHE A 25 3.26 -5.71 -15.49
C PHE A 25 2.31 -6.92 -15.56
N ASP A 26 1.35 -6.94 -14.64
CA ASP A 26 0.14 -7.74 -14.81
C ASP A 26 -0.85 -6.91 -15.64
N PRO A 27 -1.30 -7.40 -16.83
CA PRO A 27 -2.20 -6.66 -17.71
C PRO A 27 -3.53 -6.28 -17.06
N GLU A 28 -4.09 -7.15 -16.21
CA GLU A 28 -5.35 -6.88 -15.52
C GLU A 28 -5.18 -5.81 -14.43
N ALA A 29 -4.07 -5.86 -13.67
CA ALA A 29 -3.74 -4.84 -12.69
C ALA A 29 -3.51 -3.49 -13.38
N LEU A 30 -2.75 -3.47 -14.47
CA LEU A 30 -2.48 -2.27 -15.26
C LEU A 30 -3.77 -1.65 -15.83
N ALA A 31 -4.70 -2.49 -16.33
CA ALA A 31 -6.00 -2.02 -16.83
C ALA A 31 -6.85 -1.37 -15.73
N ARG A 32 -6.83 -1.91 -14.49
CA ARG A 32 -7.52 -1.29 -13.34
C ARG A 32 -6.84 -0.02 -12.86
N GLN A 33 -5.51 0.06 -12.92
CA GLN A 33 -4.74 1.27 -12.56
C GLN A 33 -4.91 2.39 -13.60
N ALA A 34 -5.28 2.04 -14.83
CA ALA A 34 -5.66 2.93 -15.93
C ALA A 34 -4.71 4.15 -16.11
N PRO A 35 -3.40 3.95 -16.33
CA PRO A 35 -2.53 5.08 -16.62
C PRO A 35 -2.95 5.78 -17.92
N ASP A 36 -2.94 7.12 -17.92
CA ASP A 36 -3.21 7.90 -19.12
C ASP A 36 -2.11 7.72 -20.16
N LEU A 37 -0.85 7.52 -19.71
CA LEU A 37 0.27 7.28 -20.59
C LEU A 37 1.38 6.50 -19.90
N HIS A 38 2.06 5.64 -20.66
CA HIS A 38 3.31 5.01 -20.25
C HIS A 38 4.47 5.51 -21.10
N LEU A 39 5.55 5.90 -20.44
CA LEU A 39 6.74 6.47 -21.05
C LEU A 39 7.92 5.51 -20.89
N THR A 40 8.68 5.32 -21.94
CA THR A 40 9.98 4.64 -21.91
C THR A 40 11.05 5.52 -22.52
N VAL A 41 12.24 5.47 -21.95
CA VAL A 41 13.43 6.17 -22.46
C VAL A 41 14.56 5.17 -22.59
N SER A 42 15.21 5.13 -23.75
CA SER A 42 16.45 4.38 -23.96
C SER A 42 17.58 5.37 -24.24
N THR A 43 18.73 5.18 -23.60
CA THR A 43 19.91 6.01 -23.85
C THR A 43 20.79 5.38 -24.93
N ASP A 44 21.21 6.20 -25.92
CA ASP A 44 22.09 5.75 -26.98
C ASP A 44 23.43 5.26 -26.41
N GLY A 45 23.87 4.08 -26.83
CA GLY A 45 25.24 3.60 -26.70
C GLY A 45 25.50 2.61 -25.57
N ASP A 46 24.80 2.62 -24.46
CA ASP A 46 24.98 1.69 -23.34
C ASP A 46 23.77 0.78 -23.07
N GLY A 47 22.69 0.97 -23.84
CA GLY A 47 21.46 0.18 -23.70
C GLY A 47 20.71 0.42 -22.40
N ARG A 48 21.00 1.50 -21.66
CA ARG A 48 20.32 1.85 -20.42
C ARG A 48 18.91 2.36 -20.69
N SER A 49 17.98 1.97 -19.85
CA SER A 49 16.57 2.30 -20.03
C SER A 49 15.92 2.78 -18.73
N ALA A 50 14.83 3.52 -18.88
CA ALA A 50 13.95 3.87 -17.80
C ALA A 50 12.50 3.91 -18.28
N ARG A 51 11.56 3.71 -17.35
CA ARG A 51 10.12 3.81 -17.61
C ARG A 51 9.37 4.45 -16.47
N CYS A 52 8.20 5.01 -16.77
CA CYS A 52 7.19 5.36 -15.78
C CYS A 52 5.82 5.44 -16.44
N SER A 53 4.76 5.35 -15.64
CA SER A 53 3.40 5.72 -16.06
C SER A 53 3.03 7.06 -15.45
N VAL A 54 2.12 7.78 -16.11
CA VAL A 54 1.58 9.05 -15.62
C VAL A 54 0.05 9.03 -15.67
N TRP A 55 -0.56 9.71 -14.71
CA TRP A 55 -2.00 9.93 -14.60
C TRP A 55 -2.28 11.41 -14.44
N TRP A 56 -3.27 11.93 -15.14
CA TRP A 56 -3.82 13.28 -15.01
C TRP A 56 -5.35 13.27 -15.01
N THR A 57 -5.93 12.10 -15.31
CA THR A 57 -7.37 11.85 -15.22
C THR A 57 -7.65 11.10 -13.91
N ASP A 58 -8.75 11.44 -13.23
CA ASP A 58 -9.21 10.78 -11.99
C ASP A 58 -8.14 10.69 -10.89
N THR A 59 -7.32 11.72 -10.75
CA THR A 59 -6.28 11.80 -9.72
C THR A 59 -6.86 12.28 -8.38
N PRO A 60 -6.20 11.94 -7.24
CA PRO A 60 -6.68 12.38 -5.93
C PRO A 60 -6.59 13.88 -5.75
N ASP A 61 -7.51 14.44 -4.97
CA ASP A 61 -7.47 15.85 -4.60
C ASP A 61 -6.28 16.17 -3.70
N TYR A 62 -5.62 17.29 -3.97
CA TYR A 62 -4.56 17.84 -3.11
C TYR A 62 -4.57 19.36 -3.13
N ALA A 63 -5.01 19.98 -2.04
CA ALA A 63 -5.15 21.43 -1.91
C ALA A 63 -5.92 22.04 -3.09
N GLU A 64 -5.44 23.14 -3.66
CA GLU A 64 -6.01 23.78 -4.88
C GLU A 64 -5.22 23.39 -6.15
N GLU A 65 -4.52 22.25 -6.13
CA GLU A 65 -3.64 21.79 -7.20
C GLU A 65 -4.38 20.90 -8.20
N THR A 66 -4.00 21.02 -9.47
CA THR A 66 -4.31 20.01 -10.48
C THR A 66 -3.19 18.95 -10.43
N VAL A 67 -3.52 17.79 -9.83
CA VAL A 67 -2.52 16.76 -9.54
C VAL A 67 -2.24 15.90 -10.76
N GLY A 68 -0.96 15.71 -11.09
CA GLY A 68 -0.50 14.62 -11.93
C GLY A 68 0.23 13.56 -11.08
N LEU A 69 0.09 12.28 -11.42
CA LEU A 69 0.82 11.21 -10.73
C LEU A 69 1.92 10.63 -11.61
N VAL A 70 3.00 10.17 -10.96
CA VAL A 70 4.09 9.42 -11.59
C VAL A 70 4.27 8.12 -10.82
N GLY A 71 4.03 6.98 -11.49
CA GLY A 71 4.16 5.65 -10.92
C GLY A 71 4.80 4.66 -11.89
N HIS A 72 4.77 3.36 -11.54
CA HIS A 72 5.41 2.29 -12.33
C HIS A 72 6.87 2.60 -12.69
N TYR A 73 7.55 3.35 -11.83
CA TYR A 73 8.90 3.84 -12.08
C TYR A 73 9.92 2.71 -12.03
N GLY A 74 10.82 2.70 -13.01
CA GLY A 74 11.98 1.83 -13.06
C GLY A 74 13.08 2.45 -13.91
N ALA A 75 14.34 2.31 -13.50
CA ALA A 75 15.49 2.86 -14.22
C ALA A 75 16.75 2.03 -13.98
N ASP A 76 17.58 1.88 -15.01
CA ASP A 76 18.88 1.19 -14.96
C ASP A 76 20.03 2.17 -14.66
N SER A 77 19.77 3.47 -14.71
CA SER A 77 20.73 4.50 -14.38
C SER A 77 20.04 5.80 -13.98
N GLU A 78 20.74 6.61 -13.21
CA GLU A 78 20.32 7.97 -12.82
C GLU A 78 19.96 8.83 -14.05
N ALA A 79 20.81 8.80 -15.09
CA ALA A 79 20.61 9.59 -16.31
C ALA A 79 19.32 9.20 -17.05
N ALA A 80 19.05 7.90 -17.21
CA ALA A 80 17.80 7.41 -17.81
C ALA A 80 16.59 7.72 -16.91
N GLY A 81 16.73 7.52 -15.59
CA GLY A 81 15.71 7.85 -14.60
C GLY A 81 15.33 9.34 -14.64
N ARG A 82 16.31 10.23 -14.64
CA ARG A 82 16.09 11.67 -14.77
C ARG A 82 15.41 12.04 -16.09
N ALA A 83 15.85 11.45 -17.20
CA ALA A 83 15.27 11.72 -18.52
C ALA A 83 13.78 11.34 -18.60
N VAL A 84 13.37 10.18 -18.06
CA VAL A 84 11.97 9.76 -18.05
C VAL A 84 11.14 10.62 -17.10
N LEU A 85 11.64 10.99 -15.91
CA LEU A 85 10.96 11.86 -14.96
C LEU A 85 10.76 13.28 -15.51
N ASP A 86 11.79 13.87 -16.15
CA ASP A 86 11.66 15.17 -16.79
C ASP A 86 10.64 15.14 -17.94
N ARG A 87 10.55 14.03 -18.65
CA ARG A 87 9.53 13.86 -19.69
C ARG A 87 8.12 13.71 -19.12
N ALA A 88 7.98 12.92 -18.06
CA ALA A 88 6.73 12.77 -17.34
C ALA A 88 6.23 14.13 -16.82
N CYS A 89 7.07 14.90 -16.17
CA CYS A 89 6.72 16.23 -15.67
C CYS A 89 6.30 17.21 -16.77
N ARG A 90 7.00 17.22 -17.90
CA ARG A 90 6.60 18.05 -19.06
C ARG A 90 5.24 17.60 -19.60
N ARG A 91 5.02 16.29 -19.75
CA ARG A 91 3.72 15.79 -20.22
C ARG A 91 2.59 16.19 -19.28
N LEU A 92 2.76 16.03 -17.97
CA LEU A 92 1.77 16.43 -16.98
C LEU A 92 1.48 17.95 -17.03
N ALA A 93 2.52 18.79 -17.20
CA ALA A 93 2.33 20.22 -17.37
C ALA A 93 1.57 20.56 -18.66
N ASP A 94 1.84 19.87 -19.78
CA ASP A 94 1.12 20.03 -21.06
C ASP A 94 -0.37 19.66 -20.93
N GLU A 95 -0.72 18.74 -20.00
CA GLU A 95 -2.10 18.36 -19.68
C GLU A 95 -2.74 19.27 -18.58
N GLY A 96 -2.04 20.31 -18.16
CA GLY A 96 -2.53 21.33 -17.23
C GLY A 96 -2.36 20.99 -15.75
N CYS A 97 -1.57 19.97 -15.41
CA CYS A 97 -1.24 19.71 -14.02
C CYS A 97 -0.33 20.79 -13.46
N THR A 98 -0.57 21.19 -12.21
CA THR A 98 0.25 22.18 -11.49
C THR A 98 1.32 21.53 -10.62
N CYS A 99 1.13 20.26 -10.28
CA CYS A 99 2.13 19.47 -9.56
C CYS A 99 2.16 18.01 -10.02
N ALA A 100 3.33 17.37 -9.86
CA ALA A 100 3.52 15.93 -10.02
C ALA A 100 3.77 15.31 -8.65
N ILE A 101 3.05 14.20 -8.33
CA ILE A 101 3.22 13.42 -7.11
C ILE A 101 3.66 12.00 -7.46
N GLY A 102 4.64 11.47 -6.76
CA GLY A 102 5.16 10.12 -6.99
C GLY A 102 6.18 9.64 -5.94
N PRO A 103 6.51 8.33 -5.95
CA PRO A 103 5.90 7.31 -6.79
C PRO A 103 4.50 6.96 -6.33
N MET A 104 3.56 6.82 -7.26
CA MET A 104 2.19 6.36 -6.98
C MET A 104 1.59 5.73 -8.25
N ASP A 105 1.18 4.48 -8.16
CA ASP A 105 0.66 3.69 -9.28
C ASP A 105 -0.85 3.91 -9.48
N GLY A 106 -1.25 5.18 -9.60
CA GLY A 106 -2.63 5.63 -9.85
C GLY A 106 -3.41 5.97 -8.59
N ALA A 107 -3.26 5.24 -7.50
CA ALA A 107 -3.99 5.49 -6.25
C ALA A 107 -3.27 4.91 -5.03
N THR A 108 -3.70 5.31 -3.83
CA THR A 108 -3.17 4.75 -2.56
C THR A 108 -3.55 3.28 -2.30
N TRP A 109 -4.39 2.69 -3.13
CA TRP A 109 -4.74 1.27 -3.14
C TRP A 109 -3.65 0.38 -3.74
N TYR A 110 -2.78 0.95 -4.56
CA TYR A 110 -1.68 0.31 -5.28
C TYR A 110 -0.32 0.70 -4.68
N PRO A 111 0.80 0.19 -5.18
CA PRO A 111 2.11 0.60 -4.70
C PRO A 111 2.30 2.11 -4.81
N TYR A 112 2.75 2.72 -3.72
CA TYR A 112 3.12 4.13 -3.67
C TYR A 112 4.18 4.35 -2.59
N ARG A 113 4.93 5.46 -2.66
CA ARG A 113 6.07 5.83 -1.80
C ARG A 113 7.31 4.96 -1.96
N PHE A 114 8.48 5.57 -1.79
CA PHE A 114 9.76 4.88 -1.73
C PHE A 114 10.18 4.59 -0.28
N VAL A 115 10.92 3.48 -0.08
CA VAL A 115 11.70 3.25 1.14
C VAL A 115 12.86 4.24 1.15
N THR A 116 12.93 5.12 2.13
CA THR A 116 13.97 6.14 2.26
C THR A 116 14.94 5.85 3.42
N GLU A 117 14.51 5.11 4.43
CA GLU A 117 15.37 4.57 5.48
C GLU A 117 15.09 3.07 5.63
N ARG A 118 16.04 2.23 5.20
CA ARG A 118 15.82 0.77 5.07
C ARG A 118 15.87 0.03 6.39
N GLY A 119 16.69 0.50 7.36
CA GLY A 119 16.96 -0.26 8.58
C GLY A 119 17.61 -1.63 8.32
N ASP A 120 17.69 -2.45 9.35
CA ASP A 120 18.40 -3.73 9.32
C ASP A 120 17.48 -4.95 9.08
N ARG A 121 16.15 -4.76 9.13
CA ARG A 121 15.21 -5.86 8.91
C ARG A 121 15.04 -6.16 7.42
N PRO A 122 14.83 -7.44 7.03
CA PRO A 122 14.47 -7.77 5.65
C PRO A 122 13.13 -7.11 5.28
N PRO A 123 12.82 -6.98 3.98
CA PRO A 123 11.49 -6.56 3.54
C PRO A 123 10.41 -7.53 4.03
N PHE A 124 9.22 -7.02 4.32
CA PHE A 124 8.07 -7.82 4.70
C PHE A 124 7.04 -7.91 3.55
N VAL A 125 6.06 -8.79 3.70
CA VAL A 125 5.04 -9.04 2.68
C VAL A 125 4.29 -7.76 2.28
N LEU A 126 4.13 -7.53 0.98
CA LEU A 126 3.49 -6.35 0.38
C LEU A 126 4.16 -5.01 0.73
N GLU A 127 5.40 -5.03 1.19
CA GLU A 127 6.17 -3.81 1.36
C GLU A 127 6.63 -3.29 -0.02
N PRO A 128 6.52 -1.98 -0.32
CA PRO A 128 7.14 -1.42 -1.52
C PRO A 128 8.66 -1.60 -1.42
N TRP A 129 9.25 -2.31 -2.38
CA TRP A 129 10.68 -2.56 -2.43
C TRP A 129 11.24 -2.26 -3.81
N HIS A 130 12.37 -1.58 -3.86
CA HIS A 130 12.96 -1.03 -5.07
C HIS A 130 14.48 -0.83 -4.87
N PRO A 131 15.28 -0.58 -5.90
CA PRO A 131 16.67 -0.15 -5.79
C PRO A 131 16.84 1.08 -4.85
N SER A 132 17.96 1.13 -4.14
CA SER A 132 18.17 2.13 -3.07
C SER A 132 18.36 3.55 -3.59
N ASP A 133 18.69 3.72 -4.85
CA ASP A 133 18.98 4.98 -5.53
C ASP A 133 17.72 5.68 -6.09
N TYR A 134 16.58 4.98 -6.21
CA TYR A 134 15.34 5.58 -6.76
C TYR A 134 14.88 6.85 -6.04
N PRO A 135 14.94 6.97 -4.69
CA PRO A 135 14.62 8.23 -4.03
C PRO A 135 15.54 9.40 -4.45
N GLU A 136 16.82 9.13 -4.74
CA GLU A 136 17.75 10.17 -5.25
C GLU A 136 17.39 10.55 -6.68
N HIS A 137 17.03 9.62 -7.57
CA HIS A 137 16.58 9.94 -8.93
C HIS A 137 15.42 10.97 -8.91
N PHE A 138 14.47 10.82 -7.97
CA PHE A 138 13.37 11.77 -7.80
C PHE A 138 13.86 13.12 -7.28
N ARG A 139 14.76 13.15 -6.28
CA ARG A 139 15.33 14.40 -5.77
C ARG A 139 16.11 15.16 -6.86
N ASP A 140 16.92 14.46 -7.63
CA ASP A 140 17.72 15.05 -8.73
C ASP A 140 16.83 15.51 -9.88
N ALA A 141 15.66 14.93 -10.06
CA ALA A 141 14.60 15.41 -10.95
C ALA A 141 13.77 16.55 -10.33
N GLY A 142 14.14 17.11 -9.17
CA GLY A 142 13.49 18.27 -8.56
C GLY A 142 12.25 17.95 -7.71
N PHE A 143 12.04 16.67 -7.35
CA PHE A 143 10.98 16.31 -6.41
C PHE A 143 11.45 16.52 -4.96
N ALA A 144 10.60 17.08 -4.12
CA ALA A 144 10.78 17.24 -2.69
C ALA A 144 9.88 16.30 -1.88
N PRO A 145 10.25 15.92 -0.64
CA PRO A 145 9.38 15.14 0.24
C PRO A 145 8.02 15.82 0.45
N LEU A 146 6.93 15.07 0.24
CA LEU A 146 5.56 15.51 0.43
C LEU A 146 4.95 14.92 1.70
N ALA A 147 5.03 13.59 1.85
CA ALA A 147 4.49 12.88 3.00
C ALA A 147 5.44 11.76 3.43
N ARG A 148 5.48 11.51 4.74
CA ARG A 148 6.31 10.48 5.35
C ARG A 148 5.47 9.40 5.99
N TYR A 149 5.99 8.18 5.92
CA TYR A 149 5.35 6.99 6.50
C TYR A 149 6.41 6.16 7.22
N LEU A 150 5.95 5.29 8.10
CA LEU A 150 6.84 4.44 8.88
C LEU A 150 6.24 3.05 9.11
N SER A 151 7.13 2.08 9.40
CA SER A 151 6.77 0.79 9.94
C SER A 151 7.51 0.54 11.24
N ALA A 152 6.82 -0.05 12.22
CA ALA A 152 7.34 -0.32 13.55
C ALA A 152 6.84 -1.69 14.04
N ILE A 153 7.51 -2.25 15.06
CA ILE A 153 6.96 -3.40 15.79
C ILE A 153 5.86 -2.89 16.71
N GLY A 154 4.64 -3.34 16.45
CA GLY A 154 3.46 -3.00 17.25
C GLY A 154 3.27 -3.92 18.45
N ALA A 155 3.66 -5.20 18.32
CA ALA A 155 3.73 -6.15 19.41
C ALA A 155 4.97 -7.04 19.25
N ASP A 156 5.69 -7.26 20.34
CA ASP A 156 6.82 -8.18 20.45
C ASP A 156 6.58 -9.12 21.64
N PHE A 157 6.18 -10.35 21.32
CA PHE A 157 5.81 -11.34 22.34
C PHE A 157 7.05 -11.97 22.99
N ASP A 158 8.20 -11.95 22.33
CA ASP A 158 9.48 -12.39 22.90
C ASP A 158 10.01 -11.40 23.96
N GLU A 159 9.73 -10.11 23.79
CA GLU A 159 10.06 -9.06 24.76
C GLU A 159 8.99 -8.89 25.85
N GLY A 160 8.00 -9.81 25.92
CA GLY A 160 7.01 -9.86 26.99
C GLY A 160 5.79 -8.96 26.74
N HIS A 161 5.50 -8.60 25.50
CA HIS A 161 4.22 -7.95 25.19
C HIS A 161 3.06 -8.91 25.45
N GLU A 162 2.22 -8.58 26.42
CA GLU A 162 1.01 -9.34 26.72
C GLU A 162 -0.24 -8.52 26.31
N PRO A 163 -0.96 -8.96 25.24
CA PRO A 163 -2.18 -8.27 24.81
C PRO A 163 -3.22 -8.27 25.93
N SER A 164 -3.64 -7.08 26.32
CA SER A 164 -4.73 -6.87 27.29
C SER A 164 -6.07 -6.90 26.56
N LEU A 165 -7.02 -7.70 27.06
CA LEU A 165 -8.39 -7.71 26.57
C LEU A 165 -9.33 -7.21 27.66
N PRO A 166 -9.44 -5.89 27.84
CA PRO A 166 -10.47 -5.31 28.70
C PRO A 166 -11.85 -5.61 28.11
N ASP A 167 -12.88 -5.40 28.91
CA ASP A 167 -14.26 -5.42 28.42
C ASP A 167 -14.42 -4.48 27.21
N PRO A 168 -15.30 -4.81 26.26
CA PRO A 168 -15.51 -3.95 25.10
C PRO A 168 -15.92 -2.55 25.57
N PRO A 169 -15.39 -1.48 24.94
CA PRO A 169 -15.74 -0.11 25.31
C PRO A 169 -17.23 0.21 25.15
N ARG A 170 -17.97 -0.67 24.46
CA ARG A 170 -19.40 -0.54 24.19
C ARG A 170 -20.07 -1.92 24.25
N ASN A 171 -21.25 -2.00 24.83
CA ASN A 171 -22.02 -3.24 24.95
C ASN A 171 -22.77 -3.66 23.66
N ASP A 172 -22.90 -2.72 22.70
CA ASP A 172 -23.58 -2.93 21.42
C ASP A 172 -22.63 -3.37 20.30
N VAL A 173 -21.38 -3.69 20.62
CA VAL A 173 -20.39 -4.15 19.62
C VAL A 173 -19.90 -5.56 19.93
N ARG A 174 -19.62 -6.33 18.87
CA ARG A 174 -19.00 -7.66 18.95
C ARG A 174 -17.94 -7.85 17.91
N VAL A 175 -16.93 -8.64 18.26
CA VAL A 175 -15.86 -9.07 17.35
C VAL A 175 -16.19 -10.44 16.78
N ARG A 176 -16.00 -10.60 15.47
CA ARG A 176 -16.02 -11.91 14.80
C ARG A 176 -14.89 -12.04 13.79
N SER A 177 -14.67 -13.23 13.31
CA SER A 177 -13.80 -13.51 12.17
C SER A 177 -14.52 -13.22 10.83
N LEU A 178 -13.74 -13.12 9.76
CA LEU A 178 -14.24 -13.09 8.39
C LEU A 178 -14.94 -14.40 8.05
N ASP A 179 -16.06 -14.33 7.34
CA ASP A 179 -16.77 -15.48 6.80
C ASP A 179 -16.36 -15.73 5.34
N LEU A 180 -15.48 -16.71 5.13
CA LEU A 180 -15.01 -17.05 3.78
C LEU A 180 -16.10 -17.69 2.90
N ASP A 181 -17.14 -18.29 3.47
CA ASP A 181 -18.25 -18.88 2.68
C ASP A 181 -19.11 -17.77 2.05
N ARG A 182 -19.07 -16.57 2.64
CA ARG A 182 -19.74 -15.38 2.16
C ARG A 182 -18.76 -14.28 1.69
N PHE A 183 -17.59 -14.67 1.22
CA PHE A 183 -16.46 -13.77 1.02
C PHE A 183 -16.79 -12.52 0.22
N GLU A 184 -17.48 -12.60 -0.93
CA GLU A 184 -17.83 -11.43 -1.72
C GLU A 184 -18.83 -10.51 -1.00
N ALA A 185 -19.79 -11.06 -0.26
CA ALA A 185 -20.69 -10.25 0.55
C ALA A 185 -19.96 -9.54 1.71
N GLU A 186 -18.96 -10.21 2.30
CA GLU A 186 -18.08 -9.58 3.28
C GLU A 186 -17.24 -8.46 2.66
N LEU A 187 -16.69 -8.67 1.45
CA LEU A 187 -15.91 -7.62 0.76
C LEU A 187 -16.76 -6.38 0.48
N ARG A 188 -18.03 -6.52 0.08
CA ARG A 188 -18.92 -5.36 -0.12
C ARG A 188 -19.17 -4.59 1.18
N ARG A 189 -19.43 -5.29 2.28
CA ARG A 189 -19.56 -4.66 3.61
C ARG A 189 -18.24 -4.01 4.07
N LEU A 190 -17.10 -4.61 3.75
CA LEU A 190 -15.78 -4.05 4.02
C LEU A 190 -15.52 -2.81 3.17
N HIS A 191 -15.94 -2.80 1.91
CA HIS A 191 -15.83 -1.63 1.04
C HIS A 191 -16.52 -0.40 1.66
N ASP A 192 -17.76 -0.54 2.14
CA ASP A 192 -18.48 0.54 2.81
C ASP A 192 -17.71 1.08 4.03
N LEU A 193 -17.21 0.16 4.87
CA LEU A 193 -16.45 0.53 6.05
C LEU A 193 -15.15 1.26 5.71
N VAL A 194 -14.34 0.71 4.79
CA VAL A 194 -13.01 1.28 4.49
C VAL A 194 -13.14 2.60 3.74
N THR A 195 -14.13 2.72 2.84
CA THR A 195 -14.41 3.98 2.14
C THR A 195 -14.75 5.08 3.14
N ALA A 196 -15.64 4.80 4.09
CA ALA A 196 -15.98 5.76 5.13
C ALA A 196 -14.80 6.06 6.08
N SER A 197 -14.02 5.02 6.45
CA SER A 197 -12.94 5.16 7.45
C SER A 197 -11.70 5.87 6.90
N PHE A 198 -11.48 5.81 5.59
CA PHE A 198 -10.28 6.36 4.95
C PHE A 198 -10.55 7.63 4.14
N ALA A 199 -11.81 8.11 4.12
CA ALA A 199 -12.21 9.30 3.35
C ALA A 199 -11.33 10.53 3.60
N ASP A 200 -10.87 10.73 4.84
CA ASP A 200 -10.02 11.85 5.24
C ASP A 200 -8.52 11.52 5.19
N ASN A 201 -8.13 10.34 4.71
CA ASN A 201 -6.71 10.00 4.59
C ASN A 201 -6.05 10.78 3.46
N PHE A 202 -4.79 11.11 3.66
CA PHE A 202 -3.99 11.89 2.70
C PHE A 202 -3.97 11.23 1.31
N LEU A 203 -4.38 11.96 0.29
CA LEU A 203 -4.50 11.53 -1.11
C LEU A 203 -5.39 10.28 -1.31
N TYR A 204 -6.36 10.06 -0.44
CA TYR A 204 -7.28 8.96 -0.62
C TYR A 204 -8.22 9.23 -1.79
N ALA A 205 -8.32 8.27 -2.70
CA ALA A 205 -9.35 8.23 -3.73
C ALA A 205 -10.20 6.96 -3.53
N PRO A 206 -11.53 7.06 -3.51
CA PRO A 206 -12.38 5.88 -3.35
C PRO A 206 -12.24 4.96 -4.56
N LEU A 207 -12.13 3.65 -4.28
CA LEU A 207 -12.18 2.62 -5.32
C LEU A 207 -13.64 2.20 -5.52
N PRO A 208 -14.14 2.03 -6.75
CA PRO A 208 -15.46 1.46 -6.98
C PRO A 208 -15.64 0.08 -6.33
N GLU A 209 -16.84 -0.24 -5.85
CA GLU A 209 -17.08 -1.49 -5.09
C GLU A 209 -16.67 -2.74 -5.87
N ASP A 210 -17.00 -2.82 -7.17
CA ASP A 210 -16.65 -3.98 -7.99
C ASP A 210 -15.14 -4.09 -8.21
N ASP A 211 -14.41 -2.99 -8.31
CA ASP A 211 -12.96 -2.96 -8.41
C ASP A 211 -12.30 -3.38 -7.08
N PHE A 212 -12.87 -2.95 -5.95
CA PHE A 212 -12.46 -3.42 -4.64
C PHE A 212 -12.64 -4.94 -4.49
N VAL A 213 -13.79 -5.47 -4.87
CA VAL A 213 -14.05 -6.90 -4.85
C VAL A 213 -13.09 -7.65 -5.79
N ALA A 214 -12.87 -7.13 -7.01
CA ALA A 214 -11.94 -7.72 -7.98
C ALA A 214 -10.49 -7.72 -7.47
N LEU A 215 -10.07 -6.68 -6.73
CA LEU A 215 -8.73 -6.59 -6.14
C LEU A 215 -8.48 -7.69 -5.10
N TYR A 216 -9.47 -8.03 -4.28
CA TYR A 216 -9.29 -9.01 -3.19
C TYR A 216 -9.71 -10.44 -3.52
N ARG A 217 -10.58 -10.65 -4.52
CA ARG A 217 -11.08 -11.98 -4.92
C ARG A 217 -9.97 -13.01 -5.22
N PRO A 218 -8.89 -12.68 -5.95
CA PRO A 218 -7.80 -13.63 -6.22
C PRO A 218 -7.07 -14.10 -4.96
N HIS A 219 -7.13 -13.32 -3.89
CA HIS A 219 -6.40 -13.58 -2.65
C HIS A 219 -7.21 -14.37 -1.61
N ARG A 220 -8.45 -14.81 -1.92
CA ARG A 220 -9.32 -15.52 -0.99
C ARG A 220 -8.65 -16.73 -0.33
N SER A 221 -7.92 -17.53 -1.10
CA SER A 221 -7.23 -18.73 -0.62
C SER A 221 -6.02 -18.45 0.29
N LEU A 222 -5.54 -17.21 0.31
CA LEU A 222 -4.37 -16.77 1.09
C LEU A 222 -4.78 -16.10 2.42
N ILE A 223 -6.07 -15.82 2.59
CA ILE A 223 -6.58 -15.15 3.78
C ILE A 223 -6.90 -16.20 4.85
N ASP A 224 -6.20 -16.11 5.98
CA ASP A 224 -6.62 -16.79 7.19
C ASP A 224 -7.75 -15.96 7.84
N PRO A 225 -9.00 -16.47 7.87
CA PRO A 225 -10.13 -15.73 8.42
C PRO A 225 -9.97 -15.45 9.91
N THR A 226 -9.14 -16.21 10.61
CA THR A 226 -8.88 -15.99 12.04
C THR A 226 -7.96 -14.81 12.30
N LEU A 227 -7.21 -14.35 11.30
CA LEU A 227 -6.38 -13.16 11.30
C LEU A 227 -7.11 -11.91 10.78
N VAL A 228 -8.42 -12.02 10.51
CA VAL A 228 -9.29 -10.90 10.17
C VAL A 228 -10.33 -10.74 11.26
N ARG A 229 -10.28 -9.62 11.96
CA ARG A 229 -11.24 -9.28 13.02
C ARG A 229 -12.17 -8.18 12.54
N LEU A 230 -13.44 -8.50 12.52
CA LEU A 230 -14.52 -7.60 12.12
C LEU A 230 -15.28 -7.19 13.37
N LEU A 231 -15.52 -5.89 13.51
CA LEU A 231 -16.30 -5.31 14.59
C LEU A 231 -17.69 -4.96 14.05
N GLU A 232 -18.70 -5.63 14.57
CA GLU A 232 -20.10 -5.37 14.24
C GLU A 232 -20.79 -4.63 15.37
N GLN A 233 -21.60 -3.64 15.02
CA GLN A 233 -22.49 -2.91 15.91
C GLN A 233 -23.93 -3.42 15.69
N GLU A 234 -24.63 -3.68 16.78
CA GLU A 234 -26.07 -3.99 16.74
C GLU A 234 -26.87 -2.73 16.36
N GLN A 235 -27.84 -2.88 15.49
CA GLN A 235 -28.78 -1.85 15.07
C GLN A 235 -30.21 -2.45 15.04
N ASP A 236 -31.23 -1.60 15.03
CA ASP A 236 -32.63 -2.02 15.06
C ASP A 236 -32.98 -3.00 13.90
N ASN A 237 -32.34 -2.87 12.75
CA ASN A 237 -32.59 -3.67 11.55
C ASN A 237 -31.43 -4.63 11.19
N GLY A 238 -30.63 -5.07 12.17
CA GLY A 238 -29.53 -5.99 11.93
C GLY A 238 -28.19 -5.50 12.50
N THR A 239 -27.09 -5.85 11.83
CA THR A 239 -25.74 -5.44 12.26
C THR A 239 -25.04 -4.59 11.20
N ARG A 240 -24.31 -3.58 11.62
CA ARG A 240 -23.42 -2.78 10.77
C ARG A 240 -21.97 -3.12 11.07
N LEU A 241 -21.17 -3.27 10.01
CA LEU A 241 -19.72 -3.40 10.15
C LEU A 241 -19.13 -2.02 10.48
N VAL A 242 -18.41 -1.92 11.61
CA VAL A 242 -17.90 -0.65 12.14
C VAL A 242 -16.41 -0.68 12.48
N GLY A 243 -15.76 -1.82 12.31
CA GLY A 243 -14.31 -1.91 12.49
C GLY A 243 -13.71 -3.14 11.79
N LEU A 244 -12.46 -3.01 11.44
CA LEU A 244 -11.63 -4.02 10.79
C LEU A 244 -10.22 -3.97 11.37
N ALA A 245 -9.68 -5.13 11.76
CA ALA A 245 -8.23 -5.35 11.89
C ALA A 245 -7.87 -6.56 11.03
N PHE A 246 -6.93 -6.38 10.13
CA PHE A 246 -6.49 -7.41 9.19
C PHE A 246 -4.99 -7.63 9.27
N LEU A 247 -4.59 -8.82 9.73
CA LEU A 247 -3.23 -9.32 9.69
C LEU A 247 -3.02 -10.24 8.49
N ILE A 248 -1.81 -10.17 7.93
CA ILE A 248 -1.31 -11.15 6.97
C ILE A 248 0.01 -11.74 7.49
N PRO A 249 0.24 -13.06 7.33
CA PRO A 249 1.53 -13.66 7.66
C PRO A 249 2.66 -13.03 6.86
N ASP A 250 3.80 -12.73 7.50
CA ASP A 250 4.98 -12.24 6.80
C ASP A 250 5.77 -13.41 6.19
N VAL A 251 5.34 -13.84 5.01
CA VAL A 251 5.91 -14.99 4.31
C VAL A 251 7.22 -14.68 3.55
N VAL A 252 7.71 -13.44 3.58
CA VAL A 252 8.92 -12.98 2.86
C VAL A 252 10.19 -13.17 3.70
N GLN A 253 10.21 -14.08 4.64
CA GLN A 253 11.35 -14.27 5.58
C GLN A 253 12.59 -14.97 4.97
N SER A 254 12.60 -15.28 3.67
CA SER A 254 13.78 -15.82 2.99
C SER A 254 14.12 -15.01 1.74
N GLU A 255 15.41 -14.72 1.53
CA GLU A 255 15.94 -14.01 0.35
C GLU A 255 15.51 -14.63 -0.99
N THR A 256 15.12 -15.91 -0.98
CA THR A 256 14.70 -16.68 -2.16
C THR A 256 13.22 -16.48 -2.53
N THR A 257 12.43 -15.86 -1.69
CA THR A 257 10.96 -15.79 -1.85
C THR A 257 10.42 -14.43 -2.28
N SER A 258 11.23 -13.37 -2.22
CA SER A 258 10.78 -11.98 -2.47
C SER A 258 10.26 -11.72 -3.90
N SER A 259 10.58 -12.59 -4.85
CA SER A 259 10.12 -12.49 -6.26
C SER A 259 8.93 -13.40 -6.59
N LEU A 260 8.43 -14.20 -5.63
CA LEU A 260 7.34 -15.13 -5.87
C LEU A 260 5.97 -14.48 -5.60
N PRO A 261 4.92 -14.87 -6.32
CA PRO A 261 3.54 -14.51 -5.98
C PRO A 261 3.19 -14.93 -4.55
N LEU A 262 2.33 -14.17 -3.87
CA LEU A 262 1.95 -14.38 -2.48
C LEU A 262 1.52 -15.83 -2.16
N GLY A 263 0.78 -16.49 -3.08
CA GLY A 263 0.36 -17.88 -2.96
C GLY A 263 1.50 -18.89 -2.95
N ALA A 264 2.51 -18.70 -3.78
CA ALA A 264 3.68 -19.57 -3.84
C ALA A 264 4.59 -19.41 -2.62
N GLN A 265 4.52 -18.27 -1.93
CA GLN A 265 5.24 -18.01 -0.68
C GLN A 265 4.59 -18.77 0.50
N ALA A 266 3.27 -18.80 0.56
CA ALA A 266 2.50 -19.48 1.62
C ALA A 266 2.67 -21.02 1.60
N GLU A 267 2.86 -21.63 0.42
CA GLU A 267 2.96 -23.07 0.27
C GLU A 267 4.29 -23.69 0.76
N ARG A 268 5.31 -22.88 1.03
CA ARG A 268 6.67 -23.39 1.34
C ARG A 268 6.93 -23.76 2.80
N GLY A 269 5.95 -23.63 3.71
CA GLY A 269 6.08 -24.12 5.10
C GLY A 269 7.26 -23.51 5.90
N ALA A 270 7.73 -22.32 5.51
CA ALA A 270 8.70 -21.58 6.32
C ALA A 270 8.04 -21.20 7.64
N SER A 271 8.76 -21.36 8.75
CA SER A 271 8.34 -20.82 10.04
C SER A 271 8.18 -19.30 9.89
N VAL A 272 6.95 -18.82 9.94
CA VAL A 272 6.64 -17.40 9.80
C VAL A 272 6.54 -16.81 11.18
N ASP A 273 7.58 -16.05 11.58
CA ASP A 273 7.69 -15.51 12.94
C ASP A 273 6.90 -14.19 13.12
N ALA A 274 6.53 -13.52 12.04
CA ALA A 274 5.86 -12.23 12.08
C ALA A 274 4.55 -12.22 11.29
N ALA A 275 3.62 -11.39 11.74
CA ALA A 275 2.44 -11.00 10.99
C ALA A 275 2.43 -9.47 10.77
N VAL A 276 1.89 -9.03 9.65
CA VAL A 276 1.81 -7.61 9.28
C VAL A 276 0.38 -7.13 9.45
N LEU A 277 0.16 -6.13 10.30
CA LEU A 277 -1.12 -5.43 10.39
C LEU A 277 -1.27 -4.53 9.16
N LYS A 278 -1.95 -5.09 8.16
CA LYS A 278 -2.17 -4.45 6.85
C LYS A 278 -3.21 -3.34 6.93
N THR A 279 -4.27 -3.55 7.72
CA THR A 279 -5.39 -2.61 7.81
C THR A 279 -5.94 -2.58 9.22
N LEU A 280 -6.10 -1.38 9.75
CA LEU A 280 -6.87 -1.09 10.95
C LEU A 280 -7.84 0.04 10.60
N ALA A 281 -9.13 -0.21 10.73
CA ALA A 281 -10.17 0.77 10.44
C ALA A 281 -11.24 0.77 11.53
N VAL A 282 -11.74 1.95 11.87
CA VAL A 282 -12.92 2.14 12.73
C VAL A 282 -13.78 3.20 12.06
N HIS A 283 -15.07 2.92 11.93
CA HIS A 283 -16.03 3.84 11.31
C HIS A 283 -15.98 5.23 11.99
N PRO A 284 -15.94 6.35 11.23
CA PRO A 284 -15.74 7.70 11.77
C PRO A 284 -16.70 8.07 12.91
N ALA A 285 -17.97 7.66 12.82
CA ALA A 285 -18.96 7.91 13.87
C ALA A 285 -18.62 7.28 15.24
N LEU A 286 -17.67 6.37 15.33
CA LEU A 286 -17.23 5.68 16.53
C LEU A 286 -15.76 5.94 16.88
N THR A 287 -15.11 6.85 16.16
CA THR A 287 -13.73 7.26 16.45
C THR A 287 -13.64 7.93 17.82
N GLY A 288 -12.50 7.78 18.51
CA GLY A 288 -12.27 8.36 19.83
C GLY A 288 -12.90 7.59 21.01
N GLN A 289 -13.65 6.51 20.76
CA GLN A 289 -14.32 5.71 21.78
C GLN A 289 -13.51 4.47 22.24
N GLY A 290 -12.20 4.41 21.95
CA GLY A 290 -11.32 3.31 22.38
C GLY A 290 -11.39 2.04 21.52
N LEU A 291 -12.31 1.96 20.55
CA LEU A 291 -12.53 0.76 19.73
C LEU A 291 -11.30 0.37 18.89
N GLY A 292 -10.55 1.34 18.38
CA GLY A 292 -9.33 1.06 17.61
C GLY A 292 -8.27 0.36 18.45
N ARG A 293 -8.00 0.83 19.66
CA ARG A 293 -7.08 0.19 20.62
C ARG A 293 -7.58 -1.21 20.99
N TRP A 294 -8.85 -1.31 21.36
CA TRP A 294 -9.44 -2.60 21.74
C TRP A 294 -9.36 -3.64 20.62
N LEU A 295 -9.65 -3.23 19.40
CA LEU A 295 -9.54 -4.12 18.22
C LEU A 295 -8.07 -4.51 17.91
N THR A 296 -7.11 -3.59 18.14
CA THR A 296 -5.67 -3.87 18.04
C THR A 296 -5.24 -4.93 19.07
N GLU A 297 -5.66 -4.81 20.32
CA GLU A 297 -5.36 -5.82 21.35
C GLU A 297 -5.96 -7.18 21.01
N HIS A 298 -7.17 -7.21 20.44
CA HIS A 298 -7.78 -8.43 19.96
C HIS A 298 -6.99 -9.12 18.85
N ILE A 299 -6.48 -8.37 17.89
CA ILE A 299 -5.71 -8.95 16.78
C ILE A 299 -4.29 -9.34 17.24
N HIS A 300 -3.68 -8.61 18.16
CA HIS A 300 -2.40 -8.98 18.77
C HIS A 300 -2.52 -10.30 19.55
N ARG A 301 -3.56 -10.43 20.39
CA ARG A 301 -3.82 -11.71 21.09
C ARG A 301 -3.97 -12.85 20.10
N ARG A 302 -4.69 -12.62 19.00
CA ARG A 302 -4.87 -13.66 17.99
C ARG A 302 -3.56 -14.03 17.31
N ALA A 303 -2.69 -13.06 17.03
CA ALA A 303 -1.36 -13.33 16.51
C ALA A 303 -0.52 -14.18 17.49
N GLN A 304 -0.53 -13.83 18.78
CA GLN A 304 0.16 -14.60 19.82
C GLN A 304 -0.36 -16.03 19.92
N GLU A 305 -1.68 -16.24 19.92
CA GLU A 305 -2.33 -17.57 19.96
C GLU A 305 -1.98 -18.42 18.74
N GLN A 306 -1.69 -17.81 17.59
CA GLN A 306 -1.25 -18.49 16.36
C GLN A 306 0.27 -18.74 16.34
N GLY A 307 1.01 -18.32 17.37
CA GLY A 307 2.43 -18.57 17.50
C GLY A 307 3.33 -17.55 16.80
N TYR A 308 2.80 -16.41 16.34
CA TYR A 308 3.64 -15.32 15.86
C TYR A 308 4.44 -14.72 17.01
N ARG A 309 5.68 -14.33 16.73
CA ARG A 309 6.58 -13.69 17.70
C ARG A 309 6.46 -12.17 17.66
N HIS A 310 6.13 -11.62 16.48
CA HIS A 310 6.01 -10.19 16.27
C HIS A 310 4.78 -9.80 15.45
N VAL A 311 4.25 -8.60 15.71
CA VAL A 311 3.29 -7.94 14.81
C VAL A 311 3.91 -6.65 14.30
N ILE A 312 4.06 -6.56 12.98
CA ILE A 312 4.52 -5.35 12.29
C ILE A 312 3.30 -4.46 12.00
N HIS A 313 3.32 -3.23 12.48
CA HIS A 313 2.38 -2.20 12.04
C HIS A 313 2.98 -1.45 10.86
N ALA A 314 2.41 -1.66 9.69
CA ALA A 314 3.02 -1.29 8.43
C ALA A 314 2.44 -0.02 7.83
N LEU A 315 3.35 0.76 7.23
CA LEU A 315 3.05 1.82 6.29
C LEU A 315 2.15 2.93 6.87
N MET A 316 2.29 3.21 8.17
CA MET A 316 1.51 4.25 8.86
C MET A 316 1.97 5.64 8.41
N HIS A 317 1.04 6.52 8.08
CA HIS A 317 1.35 7.94 7.88
C HIS A 317 1.92 8.55 9.17
N GLU A 318 2.89 9.44 9.04
CA GLU A 318 3.60 10.01 10.21
C GLU A 318 2.68 10.76 11.17
N ASP A 319 1.59 11.35 10.66
CA ASP A 319 0.57 12.07 11.44
C ASP A 319 -0.63 11.19 11.84
N ASN A 320 -0.62 9.89 11.53
CA ASN A 320 -1.74 9.02 11.85
C ASN A 320 -1.90 8.85 13.37
N VAL A 321 -3.13 9.03 13.86
CA VAL A 321 -3.49 8.86 15.29
C VAL A 321 -3.20 7.45 15.83
N SER A 322 -3.10 6.44 14.97
CA SER A 322 -2.72 5.08 15.36
C SER A 322 -1.32 5.01 16.00
N ARG A 323 -0.44 5.99 15.76
CA ARG A 323 0.86 6.11 16.46
C ARG A 323 0.73 6.18 17.98
N ASN A 324 -0.40 6.63 18.49
CA ASN A 324 -0.68 6.71 19.94
C ASN A 324 -1.01 5.33 20.57
N LEU A 325 -0.98 4.24 19.77
CA LEU A 325 -1.22 2.88 20.26
C LEU A 325 0.02 2.22 20.93
N GLY A 326 1.14 2.94 21.01
CA GLY A 326 2.29 2.50 21.82
C GLY A 326 3.26 1.58 21.08
N TYR A 327 3.66 1.94 19.88
CA TYR A 327 4.65 1.18 19.09
C TYR A 327 6.08 1.39 19.56
N GLY A 328 6.93 0.41 19.26
CA GLY A 328 8.38 0.55 19.32
C GLY A 328 8.91 1.62 18.34
N PRO A 329 10.22 1.89 18.35
CA PRO A 329 10.81 2.83 17.41
C PRO A 329 10.60 2.35 15.96
N PRO A 330 10.41 3.27 15.01
CA PRO A 330 10.34 2.90 13.59
C PRO A 330 11.62 2.20 13.15
N PHE A 331 11.49 1.04 12.51
CA PHE A 331 12.62 0.34 11.90
C PHE A 331 12.76 0.65 10.41
N ARG A 332 11.73 1.25 9.80
CA ARG A 332 11.72 1.64 8.37
C ARG A 332 10.93 2.90 8.15
N ARG A 333 11.38 3.73 7.18
CA ARG A 333 10.67 4.94 6.77
C ARG A 333 10.49 4.99 5.26
N TYR A 334 9.41 5.65 4.86
CA TYR A 334 9.02 5.80 3.46
C TYR A 334 8.67 7.24 3.17
N THR A 335 8.84 7.65 1.92
CA THR A 335 8.52 9.01 1.48
C THR A 335 7.78 8.99 0.15
N LEU A 336 6.72 9.77 0.08
CA LEU A 336 6.07 10.21 -1.13
C LEU A 336 6.61 11.59 -1.49
N PHE A 337 6.85 11.85 -2.77
CA PHE A 337 7.49 13.06 -3.23
C PHE A 337 6.54 13.89 -4.10
N ARG A 338 6.82 15.22 -4.22
CA ARG A 338 6.10 16.18 -5.04
C ARG A 338 7.08 17.07 -5.77
N ARG A 339 6.74 17.45 -7.01
CA ARG A 339 7.42 18.48 -7.79
C ARG A 339 6.38 19.49 -8.31
N GLU A 340 6.65 20.79 -8.20
CA GLU A 340 5.87 21.83 -8.87
C GLU A 340 6.13 21.78 -10.38
N LEU A 341 5.07 21.99 -11.16
CA LEU A 341 5.10 22.01 -12.62
C LEU A 341 4.85 23.45 -13.09
N SER A 342 5.64 23.88 -14.07
CA SER A 342 5.56 25.23 -14.64
C SER A 342 5.51 25.17 -16.16
#